data_31bff8cdbcc9f36ee8f49dd143c588c4
#
_entry.id   31bff8cdbcc9f36ee8f49dd143c588c4
#
_cell.length_a   1.000
_cell.length_b   1.000
_cell.length_c   1.000
_cell.angle_alpha   90.00
_cell.angle_beta   90.00
_cell.angle_gamma   90.00
#
_symmetry.space_group_name_H-M   'P 1'
#
loop_
_entity.id
_entity.type
_entity.pdbx_description
1 polymer ?
#
loop_
_entity_poly.entity_id
_entity_poly.type
_entity_poly.pdbx_seq_one_letter_code
_entity_poly.pdbx_strand_id
1 'polypeptide(L)'
;MGQMIGVHYSPRLDDIPLMPDADTRRYHRARKRFGQLLEDPQYELRFKLEPGQLMMFDNNRVLHGRTSFDPSEGHRQLQGCYIDRDGPRSLYRVLKRRLATH
;
A
#
# COMPACT_ATOMS: atom_id res chain seq x y z
N MET A 1 -18.56 11.36 -10.50
CA MET A 1 -17.20 10.83 -10.37
C MET A 1 -17.14 9.92 -9.13
N GLY A 2 -16.80 8.64 -9.29
CA GLY A 2 -16.79 7.69 -8.18
C GLY A 2 -15.68 7.99 -7.18
N GLN A 3 -15.91 7.65 -5.92
CA GLN A 3 -14.88 7.74 -4.88
C GLN A 3 -13.93 6.55 -4.99
N MET A 4 -12.62 6.81 -4.94
CA MET A 4 -11.62 5.74 -4.89
C MET A 4 -11.67 5.04 -3.53
N ILE A 5 -11.90 3.73 -3.55
CA ILE A 5 -12.03 2.91 -2.33
C ILE A 5 -10.78 2.10 -2.01
N GLY A 6 -9.90 1.91 -2.97
CA GLY A 6 -8.65 1.19 -2.79
C GLY A 6 -7.81 1.19 -4.05
N VAL A 7 -6.55 0.80 -3.90
CA VAL A 7 -5.61 0.61 -4.99
C VAL A 7 -4.90 -0.74 -4.82
N HIS A 8 -4.83 -1.50 -5.90
CA HIS A 8 -4.10 -2.76 -5.98
C HIS A 8 -3.24 -2.75 -7.24
N TYR A 9 -1.98 -3.03 -7.10
CA TYR A 9 -1.04 -3.10 -8.21
C TYR A 9 0.10 -4.04 -7.86
N SER A 10 0.42 -4.94 -8.78
CA SER A 10 1.63 -5.75 -8.72
C SER A 10 2.25 -5.83 -10.11
N PRO A 11 3.54 -5.55 -10.28
CA PRO A 11 4.19 -5.70 -11.58
C PRO A 11 4.33 -7.17 -12.02
N ARG A 12 4.18 -8.12 -11.10
CA ARG A 12 4.45 -9.55 -11.34
C ARG A 12 3.25 -10.47 -11.24
N LEU A 13 2.25 -10.13 -10.44
CA LEU A 13 1.20 -11.05 -10.01
C LEU A 13 -0.20 -10.63 -10.42
N ASP A 14 -0.33 -9.57 -11.23
CA ASP A 14 -1.64 -9.15 -11.70
C ASP A 14 -2.16 -10.12 -12.76
N ASP A 15 -3.33 -10.66 -12.53
CA ASP A 15 -4.09 -11.39 -13.52
C ASP A 15 -4.90 -10.42 -14.38
N ILE A 16 -4.65 -10.47 -15.69
CA ILE A 16 -5.32 -9.56 -16.64
C ILE A 16 -6.49 -10.31 -17.26
N PRO A 17 -7.73 -9.85 -17.03
CA PRO A 17 -8.89 -10.52 -17.62
C PRO A 17 -8.88 -10.43 -19.14
N LEU A 18 -9.45 -11.44 -19.78
CA LEU A 18 -9.69 -11.41 -21.22
C LEU A 18 -10.67 -10.31 -21.57
N MET A 19 -10.31 -9.49 -22.53
CA MET A 19 -11.13 -8.38 -23.00
C MET A 19 -10.91 -8.17 -24.53
N PRO A 20 -11.81 -7.44 -25.20
CA PRO A 20 -11.64 -7.12 -26.62
C PRO A 20 -10.31 -6.40 -26.90
N ASP A 21 -9.74 -6.60 -28.07
CA ASP A 21 -8.42 -6.07 -28.45
C ASP A 21 -8.26 -4.56 -28.22
N ALA A 22 -9.30 -3.77 -28.51
CA ALA A 22 -9.28 -2.32 -28.31
C ALA A 22 -9.11 -1.96 -26.83
N ASP A 23 -9.82 -2.67 -25.94
CA ASP A 23 -9.76 -2.47 -24.51
C ASP A 23 -8.47 -2.99 -23.91
N THR A 24 -7.96 -4.12 -24.42
CA THR A 24 -6.66 -4.66 -24.04
C THR A 24 -5.54 -3.63 -24.28
N ARG A 25 -5.53 -3.00 -25.46
CA ARG A 25 -4.54 -1.94 -25.77
C ARG A 25 -4.69 -0.71 -24.86
N ARG A 26 -5.92 -0.29 -24.56
CA ARG A 26 -6.20 0.82 -23.63
C ARG A 26 -5.75 0.49 -22.23
N TYR A 27 -6.06 -0.69 -21.75
CA TYR A 27 -5.66 -1.20 -20.43
C TYR A 27 -4.13 -1.20 -20.28
N HIS A 28 -3.40 -1.78 -21.21
CA HIS A 28 -1.94 -1.83 -21.14
C HIS A 28 -1.29 -0.44 -21.16
N ARG A 29 -1.83 0.50 -21.95
CA ARG A 29 -1.34 1.89 -21.92
C ARG A 29 -1.58 2.55 -20.57
N ALA A 30 -2.78 2.40 -20.02
CA ALA A 30 -3.13 2.96 -18.71
C ALA A 30 -2.27 2.33 -17.60
N ARG A 31 -2.11 1.02 -17.62
CA ARG A 31 -1.28 0.28 -16.66
C ARG A 31 0.19 0.70 -16.73
N LYS A 32 0.74 0.85 -17.93
CA LYS A 32 2.10 1.35 -18.12
C LYS A 32 2.26 2.77 -17.55
N ARG A 33 1.31 3.66 -17.84
CA ARG A 33 1.32 5.02 -17.30
C ARG A 33 1.21 5.04 -15.77
N PHE A 34 0.37 4.20 -15.22
CA PHE A 34 0.24 4.04 -13.77
C PHE A 34 1.55 3.56 -13.14
N GLY A 35 2.20 2.54 -13.71
CA GLY A 35 3.53 2.09 -13.27
C GLY A 35 4.57 3.21 -13.29
N GLN A 36 4.61 4.03 -14.33
CA GLN A 36 5.51 5.19 -14.41
C GLN A 36 5.25 6.22 -13.31
N LEU A 37 3.98 6.45 -12.95
CA LEU A 37 3.64 7.34 -11.84
C LEU A 37 4.06 6.78 -10.48
N LEU A 38 3.98 5.46 -10.31
CA LEU A 38 4.42 4.80 -9.08
C LEU A 38 5.94 4.84 -8.87
N GLU A 39 6.70 4.98 -9.95
CA GLU A 39 8.16 5.11 -9.92
C GLU A 39 8.62 6.59 -9.84
N ASP A 40 7.69 7.53 -9.90
CA ASP A 40 8.00 8.94 -9.84
C ASP A 40 8.27 9.37 -8.39
N PRO A 41 9.48 9.89 -8.07
CA PRO A 41 9.86 10.25 -6.71
C PRO A 41 8.94 11.27 -6.03
N GLN A 42 8.21 12.07 -6.78
CA GLN A 42 7.27 13.04 -6.19
C GLN A 42 6.09 12.38 -5.46
N TYR A 43 5.78 11.10 -5.78
CA TYR A 43 4.70 10.33 -5.14
C TYR A 43 5.22 9.28 -4.16
N GLU A 44 6.50 9.27 -3.88
CA GLU A 44 7.15 8.27 -3.06
C GLU A 44 7.66 8.85 -1.74
N LEU A 45 7.39 8.12 -0.66
CA LEU A 45 8.03 8.37 0.63
C LEU A 45 9.10 7.30 0.85
N ARG A 46 10.35 7.71 1.01
CA ARG A 46 11.47 6.82 1.37
C ARG A 46 11.96 7.13 2.76
N PHE A 47 12.04 6.10 3.57
CA PHE A 47 12.66 6.19 4.90
C PHE A 47 13.18 4.82 5.33
N LYS A 48 14.13 4.84 6.23
CA LYS A 48 14.69 3.65 6.86
C LYS A 48 14.05 3.50 8.23
N LEU A 49 13.56 2.31 8.53
CA LEU A 49 13.11 1.97 9.88
C LEU A 49 14.32 1.67 10.75
N GLU A 50 14.38 2.31 11.90
CA GLU A 50 15.36 2.04 12.93
C GLU A 50 14.85 0.95 13.90
N PRO A 51 15.75 0.25 14.62
CA PRO A 51 15.36 -0.73 15.62
C PRO A 51 14.36 -0.14 16.64
N GLY A 52 13.29 -0.88 16.89
CA GLY A 52 12.20 -0.46 17.80
C GLY A 52 11.12 0.43 17.18
N GLN A 53 11.26 0.81 15.92
CA GLN A 53 10.21 1.56 15.21
C GLN A 53 9.15 0.64 14.62
N LEU A 54 7.92 1.12 14.61
CA LEU A 54 6.76 0.48 14.00
C LEU A 54 6.22 1.38 12.90
N MET A 55 5.89 0.77 11.76
CA MET A 55 5.12 1.42 10.70
C MET A 55 3.78 0.72 10.54
N MET A 56 2.70 1.50 10.51
CA MET A 56 1.36 1.00 10.23
C MET A 56 0.69 1.85 9.14
N PHE A 57 0.06 1.20 8.19
CA PHE A 57 -0.63 1.87 7.09
C PHE A 57 -1.84 1.09 6.60
N ASP A 58 -2.76 1.79 5.95
CA ASP A 58 -3.90 1.17 5.27
C ASP A 58 -3.46 0.59 3.92
N ASN A 59 -3.35 -0.72 3.85
CA ASN A 59 -2.89 -1.44 2.66
C ASN A 59 -3.80 -1.29 1.42
N ASN A 60 -5.02 -0.78 1.58
CA ASN A 60 -5.89 -0.47 0.45
C ASN A 60 -5.65 0.94 -0.12
N ARG A 61 -4.92 1.79 0.59
CA ARG A 61 -4.72 3.19 0.20
C ARG A 61 -3.32 3.50 -0.28
N VAL A 62 -2.33 2.72 0.11
CA VAL A 62 -0.94 2.93 -0.25
C VAL A 62 -0.34 1.66 -0.83
N LEU A 63 0.50 1.83 -1.81
CA LEU A 63 1.39 0.78 -2.29
C LEU A 63 2.71 0.88 -1.53
N HIS A 64 3.35 -0.24 -1.30
CA HIS A 64 4.60 -0.28 -0.58
C HIS A 64 5.56 -1.28 -1.21
N GLY A 65 6.82 -1.03 -1.02
CA GLY A 65 7.90 -1.87 -1.50
C GLY A 65 9.13 -1.76 -0.63
N ARG A 66 10.16 -2.46 -1.02
CA ARG A 66 11.47 -2.43 -0.38
C ARG A 66 12.53 -2.23 -1.44
N THR A 67 13.54 -1.44 -1.12
CA THR A 67 14.77 -1.41 -1.89
C THR A 67 15.59 -2.68 -1.64
N SER A 68 16.51 -2.97 -2.55
CA SER A 68 17.52 -4.02 -2.34
C SER A 68 18.28 -3.78 -1.04
N PHE A 69 18.74 -4.85 -0.46
CA PHE A 69 19.47 -4.87 0.79
C PHE A 69 20.75 -5.68 0.58
N ASP A 70 21.87 -5.18 1.09
CA ASP A 70 23.13 -5.88 1.07
C ASP A 70 23.31 -6.67 2.38
N PRO A 71 23.34 -8.02 2.32
CA PRO A 71 23.51 -8.84 3.52
C PRO A 71 24.83 -8.60 4.25
N SER A 72 25.83 -8.04 3.58
CA SER A 72 27.13 -7.73 4.20
C SER A 72 27.09 -6.52 5.15
N GLU A 73 26.07 -5.65 5.03
CA GLU A 73 25.90 -4.46 5.86
C GLU A 73 25.28 -4.75 7.24
N GLY A 74 25.00 -6.01 7.56
CA GLY A 74 24.49 -6.42 8.87
C GLY A 74 23.20 -7.22 8.81
N HIS A 75 22.64 -7.49 10.01
CA HIS A 75 21.39 -8.22 10.13
C HIS A 75 20.19 -7.31 9.92
N ARG A 76 19.25 -7.77 9.07
CA ARG A 76 17.99 -7.13 8.86
C ARG A 76 16.86 -8.08 9.27
N GLN A 77 16.13 -7.71 10.30
CA GLN A 77 14.95 -8.45 10.74
C GLN A 77 13.75 -7.49 10.76
N LEU A 78 12.72 -7.85 10.02
CA LEU A 78 11.44 -7.13 10.00
C LEU A 78 10.33 -8.13 10.27
N GLN A 79 9.52 -7.86 11.28
CA GLN A 79 8.30 -8.62 11.55
C GLN A 79 7.10 -7.82 11.04
N GLY A 80 6.17 -8.49 10.38
CA GLY A 80 4.96 -7.88 9.89
C GLY A 80 3.73 -8.72 10.20
N CYS A 81 2.61 -8.06 10.37
CA CYS A 81 1.30 -8.69 10.49
C CYS A 81 0.24 -7.86 9.80
N TYR A 82 -0.88 -8.51 9.51
CA TYR A 82 -2.07 -7.86 9.00
C TYR A 82 -3.14 -7.91 10.08
N ILE A 83 -3.87 -6.82 10.23
CA ILE A 83 -5.02 -6.72 11.11
C ILE A 83 -6.23 -6.25 10.33
N ASP A 84 -7.40 -6.76 10.67
CA ASP A 84 -8.65 -6.31 10.08
C ASP A 84 -8.94 -4.87 10.49
N ARG A 85 -9.45 -4.07 9.56
CA ARG A 85 -9.76 -2.65 9.78
C ARG A 85 -10.82 -2.42 10.84
N ASP A 86 -11.68 -3.40 11.07
CA ASP A 86 -12.80 -3.28 12.01
C ASP A 86 -12.35 -3.19 13.46
N GLY A 87 -11.29 -3.90 13.86
CA GLY A 87 -10.72 -3.84 15.21
C GLY A 87 -10.31 -2.41 15.61
N PRO A 88 -9.36 -1.78 14.90
CA PRO A 88 -8.94 -0.40 15.18
C PRO A 88 -10.07 0.63 15.07
N ARG A 89 -10.98 0.48 14.11
CA ARG A 89 -12.13 1.38 13.94
C ARG A 89 -13.12 1.28 15.11
N SER A 90 -13.40 0.07 15.56
CA SER A 90 -14.26 -0.17 16.72
C SER A 90 -13.66 0.43 17.99
N LEU A 91 -12.38 0.15 18.24
CA LEU A 91 -11.66 0.71 19.40
C LEU A 91 -11.66 2.24 19.36
N TYR A 92 -11.37 2.85 18.24
CA TYR A 92 -11.41 4.31 18.08
C TYR A 92 -12.79 4.88 18.43
N ARG A 93 -13.87 4.27 17.95
CA ARG A 93 -15.25 4.70 18.24
C ARG A 93 -15.57 4.60 19.73
N VAL A 94 -15.17 3.51 20.37
CA VAL A 94 -15.38 3.30 21.82
C VAL A 94 -14.63 4.36 22.63
N LEU A 95 -13.35 4.58 22.32
CA LEU A 95 -12.53 5.57 23.03
C LEU A 95 -13.07 6.99 22.82
N LYS A 96 -13.46 7.33 21.61
CA LYS A 96 -14.06 8.65 21.31
C LYS A 96 -15.34 8.89 22.10
N ARG A 97 -16.22 7.90 22.23
CA ARG A 97 -17.43 8.00 23.05
C ARG A 97 -17.10 8.20 24.53
N ARG A 98 -16.15 7.45 25.07
CA ARG A 98 -15.73 7.58 26.47
C ARG A 98 -15.18 8.98 26.78
N LEU A 99 -14.39 9.54 25.88
CA LEU A 99 -13.85 10.90 26.04
C LEU A 99 -14.93 12.00 25.92
N ALA A 100 -16.01 11.76 25.17
CA ALA A 100 -17.11 12.71 25.01
C ALA A 100 -18.08 12.72 26.19
N THR A 101 -18.01 11.72 27.09
CA THR A 101 -18.86 11.63 28.31
C THR A 101 -18.17 12.11 29.58
N HIS A 102 -16.96 12.60 29.46
CA HIS A 102 -16.19 13.25 30.50
C HIS A 102 -15.99 14.72 30.17
#